data_eed78cd9342ce759b996d587718c3174
#
_entry.id   eed78cd9342ce759b996d587718c3174
#
_cell.length_a   1.000
_cell.length_b   1.000
_cell.length_c   1.000
_cell.angle_alpha   90.00
_cell.angle_beta   90.00
_cell.angle_gamma   90.00
#
_symmetry.space_group_name_H-M   'P 1'
#
loop_
_entity.id
_entity.type
_entity.pdbx_description
1 polymer ?
#
loop_
_entity_poly.entity_id
_entity_poly.type
_entity_poly.pdbx_seq_one_letter_code
_entity_poly.pdbx_strand_id
1 'polypeptide(L)'
;MDDYYKDLQRWSFAMEVFFLKERFKDVLEFSQSKNIVIQDRTLQEGVFVFTANNYLQGNMSDRDFETYMELYEIMVEKVKLPSLMIYLRASVPHLVENIQKRGRECEQKIPIEYLQGLNDRYEDFILNKYKGEVLVIDVDKLDYKTRPEDFQFITDKIDTVFPFSLTNSKK
;
A
#
# COMPACT_ATOMS: atom_id res chain seq x y z
N MET A 1 -7.85 -7.10 -14.00
CA MET A 1 -7.81 -5.63 -13.78
C MET A 1 -8.72 -4.88 -14.74
N ASP A 2 -8.75 -5.25 -16.02
CA ASP A 2 -9.55 -4.53 -17.03
C ASP A 2 -11.05 -4.49 -16.72
N ASP A 3 -11.63 -5.59 -16.24
CA ASP A 3 -13.06 -5.64 -15.89
C ASP A 3 -13.39 -4.79 -14.67
N TYR A 4 -12.48 -4.71 -13.68
CA TYR A 4 -12.60 -3.85 -12.53
C TYR A 4 -12.74 -2.36 -12.91
N TYR A 5 -11.87 -1.85 -13.78
CA TYR A 5 -11.93 -0.45 -14.21
C TYR A 5 -13.10 -0.14 -15.15
N LYS A 6 -13.71 -1.17 -15.78
CA LYS A 6 -14.92 -0.98 -16.61
C LYS A 6 -16.18 -0.88 -15.78
N ASP A 7 -16.25 -1.55 -14.63
CA ASP A 7 -17.43 -1.58 -13.77
C ASP A 7 -17.00 -1.72 -12.31
N LEU A 8 -16.65 -0.57 -11.68
CA LEU A 8 -16.21 -0.51 -10.31
C LEU A 8 -17.27 -1.00 -9.33
N GLN A 9 -18.54 -0.66 -9.54
CA GLN A 9 -19.63 -1.09 -8.64
C GLN A 9 -19.79 -2.61 -8.64
N ARG A 10 -19.61 -3.24 -9.79
CA ARG A 10 -19.74 -4.70 -9.93
C ARG A 10 -18.57 -5.45 -9.28
N TRP A 11 -17.36 -4.89 -9.36
CA TRP A 11 -16.14 -5.65 -9.08
C TRP A 11 -15.38 -5.22 -7.83
N SER A 12 -15.71 -4.05 -7.22
CA SER A 12 -14.92 -3.53 -6.08
C SER A 12 -14.90 -4.50 -4.91
N PHE A 13 -16.05 -4.99 -4.46
CA PHE A 13 -16.10 -5.94 -3.34
C PHE A 13 -15.27 -7.20 -3.61
N ALA A 14 -15.49 -7.85 -4.76
CA ALA A 14 -14.78 -9.07 -5.12
C ALA A 14 -13.26 -8.86 -5.22
N MET A 15 -12.84 -7.72 -5.79
CA MET A 15 -11.43 -7.35 -5.92
C MET A 15 -10.77 -7.10 -4.57
N GLU A 16 -11.42 -6.34 -3.69
CA GLU A 16 -10.90 -6.04 -2.36
C GLU A 16 -10.81 -7.30 -1.48
N VAL A 17 -11.82 -8.19 -1.52
CA VAL A 17 -11.77 -9.48 -0.81
C VAL A 17 -10.65 -10.37 -1.35
N PHE A 18 -10.45 -10.37 -2.69
CA PHE A 18 -9.34 -11.11 -3.29
C PHE A 18 -7.98 -10.62 -2.75
N PHE A 19 -7.75 -9.30 -2.74
CA PHE A 19 -6.50 -8.75 -2.23
C PHE A 19 -6.34 -8.93 -0.72
N LEU A 20 -7.41 -8.81 0.06
CA LEU A 20 -7.39 -9.08 1.49
C LEU A 20 -6.91 -10.52 1.77
N LYS A 21 -7.50 -11.48 1.06
CA LYS A 21 -7.14 -12.90 1.18
C LYS A 21 -5.67 -13.16 0.78
N GLU A 22 -5.20 -12.61 -0.35
CA GLU A 22 -3.83 -12.83 -0.80
C GLU A 22 -2.83 -12.23 0.21
N ARG A 23 -3.04 -10.98 0.66
CA ARG A 23 -2.17 -10.35 1.66
C ARG A 23 -2.17 -11.07 3.00
N PHE A 24 -3.32 -11.58 3.44
CA PHE A 24 -3.40 -12.35 4.66
C PHE A 24 -2.59 -13.65 4.58
N LYS A 25 -2.67 -14.34 3.44
CA LYS A 25 -1.87 -15.53 3.15
C LYS A 25 -0.38 -15.22 3.21
N ASP A 26 0.05 -14.14 2.54
CA ASP A 26 1.44 -13.72 2.52
C ASP A 26 1.96 -13.42 3.94
N VAL A 27 1.19 -12.67 4.74
CA VAL A 27 1.58 -12.35 6.14
C VAL A 27 1.70 -13.60 7.00
N LEU A 28 0.81 -14.58 6.85
CA LEU A 28 0.91 -15.86 7.56
C LEU A 28 2.19 -16.61 7.17
N GLU A 29 2.55 -16.62 5.89
CA GLU A 29 3.79 -17.23 5.40
C GLU A 29 5.02 -16.49 5.94
N PHE A 30 5.02 -15.15 5.86
CA PHE A 30 6.13 -14.30 6.34
C PHE A 30 6.33 -14.41 7.85
N SER A 31 5.27 -14.61 8.62
CA SER A 31 5.34 -14.78 10.08
C SER A 31 6.17 -16.00 10.51
N GLN A 32 6.36 -16.96 9.61
CA GLN A 32 7.16 -18.16 9.84
C GLN A 32 8.62 -18.00 9.36
N SER A 33 8.92 -16.93 8.63
CA SER A 33 10.25 -16.66 8.11
C SER A 33 11.19 -16.21 9.22
N LYS A 34 12.44 -16.70 9.17
CA LYS A 34 13.57 -16.21 10.00
C LYS A 34 14.32 -15.06 9.34
N ASN A 35 13.99 -14.77 8.09
CA ASN A 35 14.63 -13.71 7.31
C ASN A 35 13.85 -12.40 7.44
N ILE A 36 14.52 -11.30 7.13
CA ILE A 36 13.85 -10.01 6.91
C ILE A 36 13.02 -10.13 5.64
N VAL A 37 11.77 -9.71 5.73
CA VAL A 37 10.82 -9.71 4.61
C VAL A 37 10.41 -8.27 4.32
N ILE A 38 10.46 -7.90 3.06
CA ILE A 38 9.91 -6.63 2.55
C ILE A 38 8.60 -6.97 1.85
N GLN A 39 7.52 -6.34 2.29
CA GLN A 39 6.18 -6.54 1.75
C GLN A 39 5.69 -5.27 1.05
N ASP A 40 5.10 -5.43 -0.13
CA ASP A 40 4.38 -4.35 -0.81
C ASP A 40 2.94 -4.30 -0.28
N ARG A 41 2.63 -3.25 0.48
CA ARG A 41 1.36 -2.98 1.14
C ARG A 41 1.04 -3.95 2.29
N THR A 42 0.26 -3.44 3.24
CA THR A 42 -0.25 -4.17 4.40
C THR A 42 -1.74 -4.51 4.27
N LEU A 43 -2.27 -5.33 5.18
CA LEU A 43 -3.71 -5.54 5.31
C LEU A 43 -4.44 -4.23 5.63
N GLN A 44 -3.86 -3.41 6.50
CA GLN A 44 -4.44 -2.15 6.94
C GLN A 44 -4.59 -1.15 5.79
N GLU A 45 -3.61 -1.05 4.88
CA GLU A 45 -3.73 -0.20 3.69
C GLU A 45 -4.89 -0.65 2.79
N GLY A 46 -5.08 -1.97 2.62
CA GLY A 46 -6.24 -2.51 1.90
C GLY A 46 -7.54 -1.90 2.41
N VAL A 47 -7.74 -1.95 3.73
CA VAL A 47 -8.95 -1.47 4.39
C VAL A 47 -9.06 0.05 4.38
N PHE A 48 -8.08 0.74 5.00
CA PHE A 48 -8.21 2.17 5.31
C PHE A 48 -7.94 3.09 4.12
N VAL A 49 -7.32 2.57 3.07
CA VAL A 49 -7.05 3.34 1.85
C VAL A 49 -7.94 2.88 0.70
N PHE A 50 -7.78 1.64 0.24
CA PHE A 50 -8.42 1.20 -1.02
C PHE A 50 -9.90 0.89 -0.85
N THR A 51 -10.28 0.04 0.10
CA THR A 51 -11.69 -0.31 0.35
C THR A 51 -12.48 0.90 0.82
N ALA A 52 -11.90 1.71 1.72
CA ALA A 52 -12.52 2.95 2.17
C ALA A 52 -12.73 3.93 1.01
N ASN A 53 -11.78 4.05 0.07
CA ASN A 53 -11.93 4.90 -1.11
C ASN A 53 -13.05 4.39 -2.02
N ASN A 54 -13.09 3.09 -2.30
CA ASN A 54 -14.17 2.48 -3.11
C ASN A 54 -15.55 2.68 -2.48
N TYR A 55 -15.67 2.51 -1.17
CA TYR A 55 -16.92 2.72 -0.45
C TYR A 55 -17.39 4.18 -0.52
N LEU A 56 -16.52 5.13 -0.22
CA LEU A 56 -16.85 6.56 -0.20
C LEU A 56 -17.14 7.13 -1.59
N GLN A 57 -16.63 6.50 -2.64
CA GLN A 57 -16.97 6.83 -4.03
C GLN A 57 -18.24 6.13 -4.54
N GLY A 58 -18.96 5.38 -3.68
CA GLY A 58 -20.18 4.68 -4.05
C GLY A 58 -19.95 3.44 -4.92
N ASN A 59 -18.71 2.93 -4.99
CA ASN A 59 -18.36 1.72 -5.74
C ASN A 59 -18.60 0.43 -4.92
N MET A 60 -19.03 0.56 -3.67
CA MET A 60 -19.30 -0.57 -2.77
C MET A 60 -20.55 -0.24 -1.94
N SER A 61 -21.46 -1.21 -1.78
CA SER A 61 -22.64 -1.03 -0.92
C SER A 61 -22.26 -1.04 0.56
N ASP A 62 -23.13 -0.48 1.43
CA ASP A 62 -22.95 -0.52 2.89
C ASP A 62 -22.78 -1.96 3.38
N ARG A 63 -23.61 -2.89 2.88
CA ARG A 63 -23.56 -4.30 3.25
C ARG A 63 -22.23 -4.95 2.87
N ASP A 64 -21.72 -4.67 1.68
CA ASP A 64 -20.45 -5.21 1.22
C ASP A 64 -19.29 -4.65 2.04
N PHE A 65 -19.36 -3.35 2.36
CA PHE A 65 -18.34 -2.70 3.18
C PHE A 65 -18.34 -3.26 4.62
N GLU A 66 -19.50 -3.42 5.25
CA GLU A 66 -19.64 -4.05 6.57
C GLU A 66 -19.09 -5.48 6.57
N THR A 67 -19.48 -6.30 5.58
CA THR A 67 -18.98 -7.67 5.43
C THR A 67 -17.46 -7.71 5.27
N TYR A 68 -16.90 -6.78 4.50
CA TYR A 68 -15.44 -6.68 4.33
C TYR A 68 -14.74 -6.29 5.64
N MET A 69 -15.31 -5.36 6.40
CA MET A 69 -14.76 -4.92 7.69
C MET A 69 -14.75 -6.07 8.70
N GLU A 70 -15.83 -6.84 8.79
CA GLU A 70 -15.90 -8.03 9.67
C GLU A 70 -14.84 -9.06 9.30
N LEU A 71 -14.66 -9.35 8.01
CA LEU A 71 -13.59 -10.24 7.53
C LEU A 71 -12.20 -9.73 7.93
N TYR A 72 -11.95 -8.43 7.73
CA TYR A 72 -10.69 -7.82 8.12
C TYR A 72 -10.44 -7.93 9.63
N GLU A 73 -11.42 -7.64 10.48
CA GLU A 73 -11.30 -7.71 11.93
C GLU A 73 -10.88 -9.10 12.40
N ILE A 74 -11.52 -10.15 11.86
CA ILE A 74 -11.15 -11.54 12.15
C ILE A 74 -9.71 -11.85 11.72
N MET A 75 -9.28 -11.33 10.58
CA MET A 75 -7.95 -11.61 10.03
C MET A 75 -6.85 -10.84 10.75
N VAL A 76 -7.07 -9.55 11.04
CA VAL A 76 -6.04 -8.68 11.63
C VAL A 76 -5.64 -9.11 13.05
N GLU A 77 -6.55 -9.73 13.79
CA GLU A 77 -6.23 -10.32 15.11
C GLU A 77 -5.16 -11.42 15.06
N LYS A 78 -4.98 -12.04 13.90
CA LYS A 78 -4.06 -13.18 13.71
C LYS A 78 -2.69 -12.75 13.18
N VAL A 79 -2.50 -11.48 12.90
CA VAL A 79 -1.27 -10.96 12.29
C VAL A 79 -0.62 -9.89 13.16
N LYS A 80 0.70 -9.80 13.06
CA LYS A 80 1.47 -8.72 13.68
C LYS A 80 1.67 -7.58 12.70
N LEU A 81 1.76 -6.36 13.22
CA LEU A 81 2.19 -5.22 12.42
C LEU A 81 3.64 -5.42 11.94
N PRO A 82 3.99 -4.90 10.75
CA PRO A 82 5.38 -4.78 10.34
C PRO A 82 6.22 -4.03 11.38
N SER A 83 7.49 -4.39 11.51
CA SER A 83 8.42 -3.68 12.42
C SER A 83 8.67 -2.24 12.00
N LEU A 84 8.58 -1.96 10.70
CA LEU A 84 8.69 -0.63 10.12
C LEU A 84 7.81 -0.56 8.87
N MET A 85 7.02 0.50 8.76
CA MET A 85 6.36 0.90 7.52
C MET A 85 7.15 2.01 6.86
N ILE A 86 7.49 1.85 5.59
CA ILE A 86 8.15 2.87 4.78
C ILE A 86 7.08 3.48 3.87
N TYR A 87 6.73 4.74 4.13
CA TYR A 87 5.78 5.49 3.31
C TYR A 87 6.53 6.42 2.35
N LEU A 88 6.56 6.04 1.07
CA LEU A 88 7.08 6.89 0.00
C LEU A 88 5.99 7.89 -0.39
N ARG A 89 6.01 9.05 0.25
CA ARG A 89 5.03 10.12 0.04
C ARG A 89 5.27 10.79 -1.31
N ALA A 90 4.24 10.87 -2.13
CA ALA A 90 4.29 11.55 -3.42
C ALA A 90 3.06 12.44 -3.61
N SER A 91 3.23 13.59 -4.25
CA SER A 91 2.12 14.45 -4.66
C SER A 91 1.32 13.85 -5.80
N VAL A 92 0.05 14.21 -5.92
CA VAL A 92 -0.81 13.72 -7.03
C VAL A 92 -0.22 14.04 -8.41
N PRO A 93 0.34 15.24 -8.69
CA PRO A 93 1.04 15.48 -9.94
C PRO A 93 2.18 14.49 -10.23
N HIS A 94 3.01 14.19 -9.21
CA HIS A 94 4.09 13.21 -9.35
C HIS A 94 3.57 11.78 -9.60
N LEU A 95 2.47 11.40 -8.93
CA LEU A 95 1.81 10.11 -9.19
C LEU A 95 1.29 10.00 -10.63
N VAL A 96 0.67 11.06 -11.15
CA VAL A 96 0.19 11.12 -12.55
C VAL A 96 1.37 10.97 -13.53
N GLU A 97 2.47 11.69 -13.31
CA GLU A 97 3.67 11.54 -14.15
C GLU A 97 4.20 10.09 -14.13
N ASN A 98 4.25 9.46 -12.96
CA ASN A 98 4.72 8.08 -12.81
C ASN A 98 3.80 7.07 -13.52
N ILE A 99 2.48 7.26 -13.47
CA ILE A 99 1.50 6.46 -14.20
C ILE A 99 1.69 6.61 -15.70
N GLN A 100 1.86 7.84 -16.18
CA GLN A 100 2.10 8.12 -17.61
C GLN A 100 3.42 7.49 -18.08
N LYS A 101 4.52 7.66 -17.34
CA LYS A 101 5.84 7.07 -17.64
C LYS A 101 5.79 5.54 -17.67
N ARG A 102 4.99 4.92 -16.80
CA ARG A 102 4.82 3.46 -16.74
C ARG A 102 4.04 2.92 -17.93
N GLY A 103 3.12 3.68 -18.51
CA GLY A 103 2.47 3.41 -19.79
C GLY A 103 1.50 2.22 -19.81
N ARG A 104 0.97 1.76 -18.66
CA ARG A 104 -0.03 0.68 -18.64
C ARG A 104 -1.38 1.20 -19.10
N GLU A 105 -1.95 0.60 -20.15
CA GLU A 105 -3.22 1.04 -20.77
C GLU A 105 -4.37 1.15 -19.77
N CYS A 106 -4.52 0.17 -18.86
CA CYS A 106 -5.59 0.17 -17.86
C CYS A 106 -5.49 1.32 -16.84
N GLU A 107 -4.28 1.89 -16.65
CA GLU A 107 -4.04 2.96 -15.70
C GLU A 107 -4.15 4.36 -16.32
N GLN A 108 -4.06 4.49 -17.65
CA GLN A 108 -4.09 5.79 -18.34
C GLN A 108 -5.45 6.51 -18.24
N LYS A 109 -6.50 5.78 -17.84
CA LYS A 109 -7.87 6.30 -17.71
C LYS A 109 -8.29 6.54 -16.26
N ILE A 110 -7.37 6.39 -15.30
CA ILE A 110 -7.68 6.61 -13.87
C ILE A 110 -8.00 8.10 -13.67
N PRO A 111 -9.18 8.44 -13.14
CA PRO A 111 -9.53 9.83 -12.85
C PRO A 111 -8.58 10.46 -11.81
N ILE A 112 -8.25 11.74 -11.98
CA ILE A 112 -7.40 12.47 -11.02
C ILE A 112 -8.06 12.51 -9.64
N GLU A 113 -9.36 12.66 -9.58
CA GLU A 113 -10.17 12.65 -8.35
C GLU A 113 -10.02 11.33 -7.58
N TYR A 114 -9.90 10.21 -8.29
CA TYR A 114 -9.63 8.91 -7.68
C TYR A 114 -8.24 8.88 -7.04
N LEU A 115 -7.22 9.38 -7.74
CA LEU A 115 -5.85 9.46 -7.22
C LEU A 115 -5.77 10.42 -6.02
N GLN A 116 -6.49 11.56 -6.08
CA GLN A 116 -6.58 12.48 -4.96
C GLN A 116 -7.22 11.80 -3.75
N GLY A 117 -8.35 11.10 -3.94
CA GLY A 117 -9.00 10.35 -2.88
C GLY A 117 -8.08 9.30 -2.23
N LEU A 118 -7.32 8.56 -3.02
CA LEU A 118 -6.33 7.61 -2.50
C LEU A 118 -5.22 8.33 -1.71
N ASN A 119 -4.68 9.44 -2.24
CA ASN A 119 -3.62 10.19 -1.57
C ASN A 119 -4.08 10.75 -0.21
N ASP A 120 -5.27 11.33 -0.15
CA ASP A 120 -5.86 11.84 1.10
C ASP A 120 -6.06 10.70 2.13
N ARG A 121 -6.45 9.51 1.66
CA ARG A 121 -6.59 8.32 2.51
C ARG A 121 -5.26 7.82 3.03
N TYR A 122 -4.21 7.84 2.22
CA TYR A 122 -2.87 7.49 2.68
C TYR A 122 -2.39 8.45 3.78
N GLU A 123 -2.55 9.76 3.60
CA GLU A 123 -2.20 10.74 4.63
C GLU A 123 -2.99 10.51 5.93
N ASP A 124 -4.32 10.34 5.84
CA ASP A 124 -5.15 10.04 7.01
C ASP A 124 -4.76 8.71 7.69
N PHE A 125 -4.51 7.68 6.90
CA PHE A 125 -4.09 6.38 7.41
C PHE A 125 -2.76 6.47 8.17
N ILE A 126 -1.75 7.08 7.57
CA ILE A 126 -0.41 7.20 8.15
C ILE A 126 -0.42 8.08 9.41
N LEU A 127 -1.13 9.21 9.38
CA LEU A 127 -1.12 10.18 10.48
C LEU A 127 -2.04 9.80 11.63
N ASN A 128 -3.18 9.15 11.36
CA ASN A 128 -4.25 9.02 12.34
C ASN A 128 -4.62 7.57 12.70
N LYS A 129 -4.35 6.60 11.84
CA LYS A 129 -4.88 5.24 12.02
C LYS A 129 -3.80 4.18 12.23
N TYR A 130 -2.66 4.31 11.58
CA TYR A 130 -1.60 3.32 11.74
C TYR A 130 -0.93 3.44 13.12
N LYS A 131 -0.74 2.30 13.79
CA LYS A 131 -0.24 2.26 15.18
C LYS A 131 1.23 1.80 15.29
N GLY A 132 1.85 1.40 14.17
CA GLY A 132 3.24 0.95 14.15
C GLY A 132 4.23 2.09 13.88
N GLU A 133 5.50 1.75 13.81
CA GLU A 133 6.55 2.68 13.37
C GLU A 133 6.43 3.00 11.89
N VAL A 134 6.59 4.28 11.55
CA VAL A 134 6.52 4.77 10.16
C VAL A 134 7.73 5.63 9.84
N LEU A 135 8.39 5.32 8.75
CA LEU A 135 9.37 6.20 8.11
C LEU A 135 8.73 6.84 6.88
N VAL A 136 8.50 8.15 6.94
CA VAL A 136 7.97 8.92 5.78
C VAL A 136 9.14 9.48 4.99
N ILE A 137 9.17 9.21 3.68
CA ILE A 137 10.17 9.72 2.73
C ILE A 137 9.44 10.45 1.62
N ASP A 138 9.61 11.76 1.50
CA ASP A 138 9.11 12.54 0.38
C ASP A 138 9.93 12.21 -0.87
N VAL A 139 9.24 11.76 -1.94
CA VAL A 139 9.88 11.30 -3.18
C VAL A 139 9.59 12.19 -4.38
N ASP A 140 8.93 13.33 -4.20
CA ASP A 140 8.56 14.22 -5.32
C ASP A 140 9.78 14.69 -6.16
N LYS A 141 10.95 14.79 -5.54
CA LYS A 141 12.19 15.23 -6.20
C LYS A 141 13.18 14.10 -6.46
N LEU A 142 12.78 12.85 -6.15
CA LEU A 142 13.66 11.69 -6.27
C LEU A 142 13.31 10.86 -7.51
N ASP A 143 14.34 10.43 -8.22
CA ASP A 143 14.24 9.42 -9.28
C ASP A 143 15.05 8.18 -8.91
N TYR A 144 14.61 7.49 -7.87
CA TYR A 144 15.27 6.31 -7.33
C TYR A 144 15.29 5.09 -8.26
N LYS A 145 14.62 5.19 -9.43
CA LYS A 145 14.66 4.13 -10.45
C LYS A 145 15.85 4.28 -11.39
N THR A 146 16.22 5.51 -11.72
CA THR A 146 17.27 5.79 -12.71
C THR A 146 18.50 6.44 -12.11
N ARG A 147 18.39 7.11 -10.95
CA ARG A 147 19.49 7.77 -10.26
C ARG A 147 19.91 6.97 -9.02
N PRO A 148 21.11 6.34 -9.02
CA PRO A 148 21.61 5.56 -7.87
C PRO A 148 21.72 6.37 -6.58
N GLU A 149 22.05 7.66 -6.66
CA GLU A 149 22.16 8.56 -5.52
C GLU A 149 20.82 8.78 -4.79
N ASP A 150 19.70 8.82 -5.52
CA ASP A 150 18.37 8.93 -4.93
C ASP A 150 17.96 7.62 -4.26
N PHE A 151 18.29 6.50 -4.87
CA PHE A 151 18.10 5.18 -4.25
C PHE A 151 18.93 5.05 -2.97
N GLN A 152 20.21 5.47 -3.01
CA GLN A 152 21.08 5.44 -1.84
C GLN A 152 20.53 6.34 -0.72
N PHE A 153 20.01 7.52 -1.04
CA PHE A 153 19.38 8.40 -0.06
C PHE A 153 18.22 7.70 0.68
N ILE A 154 17.37 6.94 -0.05
CA ILE A 154 16.27 6.19 0.56
C ILE A 154 16.81 5.08 1.47
N THR A 155 17.79 4.30 1.01
CA THR A 155 18.37 3.22 1.80
C THR A 155 19.08 3.72 3.05
N ASP A 156 19.82 4.82 2.98
CA ASP A 156 20.46 5.45 4.14
C ASP A 156 19.42 5.91 5.18
N LYS A 157 18.27 6.44 4.73
CA LYS A 157 17.17 6.79 5.63
C LYS A 157 16.59 5.55 6.34
N ILE A 158 16.43 4.46 5.63
CA ILE A 158 15.95 3.20 6.20
C ILE A 158 16.95 2.68 7.23
N ASP A 159 18.25 2.66 6.90
CA ASP A 159 19.31 2.17 7.78
C ASP A 159 19.45 2.98 9.07
N THR A 160 19.08 4.27 9.09
CA THR A 160 19.08 5.07 10.31
C THR A 160 17.99 4.66 11.31
N VAL A 161 16.84 4.18 10.80
CA VAL A 161 15.69 3.80 11.64
C VAL A 161 15.68 2.30 11.92
N PHE A 162 16.03 1.52 10.91
CA PHE A 162 16.06 0.06 10.97
C PHE A 162 17.42 -0.44 10.48
N PRO A 163 18.47 -0.42 11.34
CA PRO A 163 19.80 -0.84 10.92
C PRO A 163 19.79 -2.32 10.56
N PHE A 164 19.86 -2.58 9.26
CA PHE A 164 20.12 -3.91 8.75
C PHE A 164 21.59 -4.23 9.08
N SER A 165 21.84 -4.92 10.18
CA SER A 165 23.16 -5.46 10.40
C SER A 165 23.41 -6.56 9.35
N LEU A 166 23.97 -6.16 8.21
CA LEU A 166 24.50 -7.05 7.17
C LEU A 166 25.70 -7.89 7.65
N THR A 167 25.84 -8.04 8.98
CA THR A 167 26.97 -8.77 9.59
C THR A 167 26.75 -10.26 9.71
N ASN A 168 26.08 -10.93 8.74
CA ASN A 168 26.10 -12.40 8.69
C ASN A 168 26.19 -12.94 7.26
N SER A 169 27.07 -12.37 6.43
CA SER A 169 27.48 -12.99 5.16
C SER A 169 28.99 -13.10 5.06
N LYS A 170 29.61 -13.68 6.11
CA LYS A 170 30.96 -14.24 6.03
C LYS A 170 31.02 -15.47 6.93
N LYS A 171 30.61 -16.60 6.35
CA LYS A 171 31.27 -17.92 6.58
C LYS A 171 30.88 -18.86 5.47
#